data_b51ae77aef95ccc2632aa64b0f389ff3
#
_entry.id   b51ae77aef95ccc2632aa64b0f389ff3
#
_cell.length_a   1.000
_cell.length_b   1.000
_cell.length_c   1.000
_cell.angle_alpha   90.00
_cell.angle_beta   90.00
_cell.angle_gamma   90.00
#
_symmetry.space_group_name_H-M   'P 1'
#
loop_
_entity.id
_entity.type
_entity.pdbx_description
1 polymer ?
#
loop_
_entity_poly.entity_id
_entity_poly.type
_entity_poly.pdbx_seq_one_letter_code
_entity_poly.pdbx_strand_id
1 'polypeptide(L)'
;MTDAQQLGSNGAPPAIGGPTTSSWREDALARIAELEMLKVMARAQTAQEPRVADEIEATIQRHLDTAKATAERRSGRKAGLAGADVTRVLTNIHAAEADLLRLAPSEYLFGQLSTLHAYVREHLPPRDPRRVQLEAIVHSASRGEFGEPQRGAIIAAAREANAEARREVTRVRSFRNVLLVTAAILALAAIGVGVLGVVEPEAMPLCFHPDDKVVCPTEETAVARDEVDIDGTIATTASAWDLPLVELVGLIAAAVAAAVSLRGIKGNTTPFGLPVALAVLKLPTGALTALLGLLLMRGQFVPGLSALDSSAQIVAWAVLFGYAQQLFTGLVDAQAQTVLDDVSGKASPATPAPGVATPAATA
;
A
#
# COMPACT_ATOMS: atom_id res chain seq x y z
N MET A 1 -51.87 -9.55 -45.24
CA MET A 1 -51.85 -9.93 -43.80
C MET A 1 -50.66 -10.81 -43.60
N THR A 2 -49.80 -10.51 -42.68
CA THR A 2 -48.54 -11.15 -42.26
C THR A 2 -47.27 -10.51 -42.80
N ASP A 3 -46.80 -9.48 -42.07
CA ASP A 3 -45.36 -9.18 -41.92
C ASP A 3 -45.21 -8.05 -40.90
N ALA A 4 -45.53 -8.37 -39.64
CA ALA A 4 -45.37 -7.43 -38.52
C ALA A 4 -44.90 -8.19 -37.26
N GLN A 5 -43.82 -8.98 -37.39
CA GLN A 5 -43.31 -9.70 -36.22
C GLN A 5 -41.79 -10.00 -36.26
N GLN A 6 -40.97 -9.00 -36.65
CA GLN A 6 -39.53 -9.11 -36.44
C GLN A 6 -38.88 -7.74 -36.10
N LEU A 7 -39.52 -6.98 -35.24
CA LEU A 7 -38.92 -5.83 -34.59
C LEU A 7 -39.02 -6.05 -33.08
N GLY A 8 -38.01 -6.65 -32.51
CA GLY A 8 -38.00 -6.72 -31.06
C GLY A 8 -37.09 -7.76 -30.47
N SER A 9 -35.80 -7.54 -30.49
CA SER A 9 -34.88 -7.99 -29.42
C SER A 9 -33.52 -7.37 -29.56
N ASN A 10 -33.49 -6.05 -29.80
CA ASN A 10 -32.24 -5.33 -29.75
C ASN A 10 -32.12 -4.59 -28.45
N GLY A 11 -31.27 -5.10 -27.56
CA GLY A 11 -30.45 -4.30 -26.71
C GLY A 11 -31.16 -3.67 -25.51
N ALA A 12 -31.61 -4.50 -24.57
CA ALA A 12 -31.51 -4.05 -23.19
C ALA A 12 -30.04 -3.71 -22.94
N PRO A 13 -29.71 -2.52 -22.38
CA PRO A 13 -28.33 -2.21 -22.03
C PRO A 13 -27.83 -3.36 -21.15
N PRO A 14 -26.57 -3.83 -21.35
CA PRO A 14 -26.04 -4.90 -20.52
C PRO A 14 -26.21 -4.52 -19.07
N ALA A 15 -26.83 -5.39 -18.29
CA ALA A 15 -26.99 -5.18 -16.87
C ALA A 15 -25.61 -4.91 -16.28
N ILE A 16 -25.41 -3.70 -15.79
CA ILE A 16 -24.23 -3.32 -15.00
C ILE A 16 -24.40 -4.05 -13.67
N GLY A 17 -23.92 -5.27 -13.58
CA GLY A 17 -24.06 -6.03 -12.34
C GLY A 17 -24.00 -7.55 -12.52
N GLY A 18 -22.80 -8.08 -12.69
CA GLY A 18 -22.46 -9.44 -12.28
C GLY A 18 -21.86 -9.44 -10.87
N PRO A 19 -21.79 -10.58 -10.16
CA PRO A 19 -21.15 -10.64 -8.84
C PRO A 19 -19.69 -10.25 -8.97
N THR A 20 -19.34 -9.08 -8.46
CA THR A 20 -18.01 -8.53 -8.53
C THR A 20 -17.17 -9.00 -7.36
N THR A 21 -15.93 -9.30 -7.66
CA THR A 21 -14.98 -9.81 -6.68
C THR A 21 -14.01 -8.72 -6.18
N SER A 22 -14.10 -7.48 -6.72
CA SER A 22 -13.21 -6.39 -6.31
C SER A 22 -13.71 -5.02 -6.77
N SER A 23 -13.66 -4.03 -5.88
CA SER A 23 -14.10 -2.64 -6.10
C SER A 23 -13.43 -1.99 -7.33
N TRP A 24 -12.13 -2.21 -7.55
CA TRP A 24 -11.41 -1.61 -8.68
C TRP A 24 -11.97 -2.02 -10.05
N ARG A 25 -12.58 -3.20 -10.15
CA ARG A 25 -13.20 -3.67 -11.40
C ARG A 25 -14.48 -2.93 -11.70
N GLU A 26 -15.28 -2.70 -10.65
CA GLU A 26 -16.51 -1.91 -10.77
C GLU A 26 -16.20 -0.48 -11.19
N ASP A 27 -15.25 0.16 -10.51
CA ASP A 27 -14.80 1.50 -10.85
C ASP A 27 -14.31 1.57 -12.30
N ALA A 28 -13.52 0.58 -12.73
CA ALA A 28 -13.01 0.50 -14.10
C ALA A 28 -14.14 0.31 -15.12
N LEU A 29 -15.09 -0.58 -14.86
CA LEU A 29 -16.23 -0.83 -15.78
C LEU A 29 -17.16 0.39 -15.87
N ALA A 30 -17.43 1.05 -14.75
CA ALA A 30 -18.18 2.29 -14.71
C ALA A 30 -17.49 3.40 -15.54
N ARG A 31 -16.17 3.54 -15.37
CA ARG A 31 -15.37 4.53 -16.13
C ARG A 31 -15.33 4.20 -17.63
N ILE A 32 -15.22 2.93 -18.00
CA ILE A 32 -15.28 2.49 -19.40
C ILE A 32 -16.64 2.86 -20.01
N ALA A 33 -17.76 2.57 -19.33
CA ALA A 33 -19.10 2.90 -19.83
C ALA A 33 -19.29 4.42 -20.02
N GLU A 34 -18.76 5.24 -19.09
CA GLU A 34 -18.74 6.69 -19.20
C GLU A 34 -17.96 7.15 -20.45
N LEU A 35 -16.76 6.59 -20.66
CA LEU A 35 -15.93 6.94 -21.81
C LEU A 35 -16.53 6.49 -23.16
N GLU A 36 -17.23 5.35 -23.20
CA GLU A 36 -17.99 4.92 -24.36
C GLU A 36 -19.06 5.94 -24.75
N MET A 37 -19.79 6.48 -23.77
CA MET A 37 -20.78 7.54 -24.01
C MET A 37 -20.14 8.84 -24.47
N LEU A 38 -19.09 9.30 -23.78
CA LEU A 38 -18.37 10.53 -24.12
C LEU A 38 -17.74 10.47 -25.51
N LYS A 39 -17.26 9.28 -25.94
CA LYS A 39 -16.73 9.07 -27.30
C LYS A 39 -17.79 9.34 -28.35
N VAL A 40 -19.03 8.81 -28.16
CA VAL A 40 -20.14 9.06 -29.10
C VAL A 40 -20.47 10.56 -29.19
N MET A 41 -20.54 11.24 -28.06
CA MET A 41 -20.80 12.67 -28.01
C MET A 41 -19.68 13.49 -28.67
N ALA A 42 -18.43 13.16 -28.38
CA ALA A 42 -17.27 13.84 -28.95
C ALA A 42 -17.20 13.64 -30.49
N ARG A 43 -17.51 12.43 -30.98
CA ARG A 43 -17.56 12.12 -32.41
C ARG A 43 -18.63 12.92 -33.15
N ALA A 44 -19.80 13.12 -32.55
CA ALA A 44 -20.89 13.88 -33.13
C ALA A 44 -20.59 15.41 -33.23
N GLN A 45 -19.69 15.91 -32.39
CA GLN A 45 -19.40 17.35 -32.28
C GLN A 45 -17.98 17.72 -32.71
N THR A 46 -17.18 16.75 -33.20
CA THR A 46 -15.79 17.00 -33.56
C THR A 46 -15.67 17.87 -34.82
N ALA A 47 -14.71 18.81 -34.83
CA ALA A 47 -14.31 19.58 -35.99
C ALA A 47 -13.13 18.95 -36.75
N GLN A 48 -12.66 17.77 -36.32
CA GLN A 48 -11.56 17.04 -36.97
C GLN A 48 -11.95 16.53 -38.38
N GLU A 49 -10.95 16.38 -39.26
CA GLU A 49 -11.16 15.72 -40.53
C GLU A 49 -11.75 14.32 -40.33
N PRO A 50 -12.76 13.90 -41.12
CA PRO A 50 -13.46 12.63 -40.90
C PRO A 50 -12.55 11.40 -40.79
N ARG A 51 -11.53 11.30 -41.64
CA ARG A 51 -10.56 10.19 -41.58
C ARG A 51 -9.76 10.15 -40.26
N VAL A 52 -9.31 11.31 -39.82
CA VAL A 52 -8.54 11.44 -38.58
C VAL A 52 -9.44 11.13 -37.38
N ALA A 53 -10.68 11.63 -37.40
CA ALA A 53 -11.66 11.35 -36.38
C ALA A 53 -11.99 9.86 -36.30
N ASP A 54 -12.16 9.17 -37.43
CA ASP A 54 -12.44 7.72 -37.47
C ASP A 54 -11.26 6.90 -36.92
N GLU A 55 -10.01 7.28 -37.21
CA GLU A 55 -8.83 6.60 -36.66
C GLU A 55 -8.69 6.82 -35.14
N ILE A 56 -8.95 8.03 -34.65
CA ILE A 56 -8.94 8.31 -33.22
C ILE A 56 -10.05 7.52 -32.54
N GLU A 57 -11.27 7.52 -33.05
CA GLU A 57 -12.39 6.78 -32.50
C GLU A 57 -12.10 5.27 -32.44
N ALA A 58 -11.57 4.69 -33.53
CA ALA A 58 -11.18 3.28 -33.56
C ALA A 58 -10.07 2.96 -32.55
N THR A 59 -9.17 3.90 -32.30
CA THR A 59 -8.11 3.74 -31.28
C THR A 59 -8.68 3.78 -29.87
N ILE A 60 -9.57 4.73 -29.58
CA ILE A 60 -10.30 4.79 -28.31
C ILE A 60 -11.03 3.47 -28.06
N GLN A 61 -11.77 2.97 -29.07
CA GLN A 61 -12.53 1.73 -28.94
C GLN A 61 -11.62 0.54 -28.62
N ARG A 62 -10.49 0.39 -29.29
CA ARG A 62 -9.51 -0.70 -29.00
C ARG A 62 -8.98 -0.66 -27.57
N HIS A 63 -8.73 0.56 -27.04
CA HIS A 63 -8.32 0.73 -25.65
C HIS A 63 -9.43 0.35 -24.69
N LEU A 64 -10.67 0.78 -24.93
CA LEU A 64 -11.82 0.45 -24.08
C LEU A 64 -12.11 -1.05 -24.10
N ASP A 65 -12.08 -1.69 -25.27
CA ASP A 65 -12.29 -3.15 -25.41
C ASP A 65 -11.22 -3.94 -24.66
N THR A 66 -9.95 -3.51 -24.76
CA THR A 66 -8.84 -4.16 -24.03
C THR A 66 -8.99 -4.00 -22.51
N ALA A 67 -9.39 -2.81 -22.06
CA ALA A 67 -9.63 -2.55 -20.64
C ALA A 67 -10.80 -3.39 -20.13
N LYS A 68 -11.93 -3.41 -20.86
CA LYS A 68 -13.13 -4.17 -20.53
C LYS A 68 -12.87 -5.67 -20.45
N ALA A 69 -12.28 -6.25 -21.49
CA ALA A 69 -11.93 -7.67 -21.52
C ALA A 69 -10.98 -8.07 -20.38
N THR A 70 -10.08 -7.16 -19.96
CA THR A 70 -9.20 -7.42 -18.84
C THR A 70 -9.92 -7.28 -17.49
N ALA A 71 -10.81 -6.29 -17.32
CA ALA A 71 -11.60 -6.09 -16.11
C ALA A 71 -12.60 -7.24 -15.88
N GLU A 72 -13.22 -7.75 -16.93
CA GLU A 72 -14.19 -8.86 -16.88
C GLU A 72 -13.53 -10.23 -16.67
N ARG A 73 -12.26 -10.38 -17.02
CA ARG A 73 -11.55 -11.66 -16.89
C ARG A 73 -11.46 -12.08 -15.42
N ARG A 74 -11.94 -13.29 -15.10
CA ARG A 74 -11.72 -13.91 -13.79
C ARG A 74 -10.25 -14.27 -13.66
N SER A 75 -9.50 -13.43 -12.97
CA SER A 75 -8.08 -13.68 -12.67
C SER A 75 -7.95 -14.75 -11.60
N GLY A 76 -7.10 -15.75 -11.84
CA GLY A 76 -6.69 -16.69 -10.79
C GLY A 76 -5.93 -15.95 -9.67
N ARG A 77 -5.91 -16.53 -8.45
CA ARG A 77 -5.27 -15.93 -7.25
C ARG A 77 -3.88 -15.31 -7.48
N LYS A 78 -3.06 -15.92 -8.36
CA LYS A 78 -1.69 -15.44 -8.64
C LYS A 78 -1.64 -14.14 -9.44
N ALA A 79 -2.58 -13.93 -10.37
CA ALA A 79 -2.63 -12.70 -11.18
C ALA A 79 -3.13 -11.47 -10.37
N GLY A 80 -4.00 -11.68 -9.38
CA GLY A 80 -4.44 -10.63 -8.46
C GLY A 80 -3.32 -10.04 -7.60
N LEU A 81 -2.35 -10.85 -7.21
CA LEU A 81 -1.17 -10.41 -6.44
C LEU A 81 -0.19 -9.57 -7.29
N ALA A 82 -0.03 -9.91 -8.56
CA ALA A 82 0.91 -9.24 -9.46
C ALA A 82 0.45 -7.83 -9.91
N GLY A 83 -0.85 -7.53 -9.82
CA GLY A 83 -1.43 -6.24 -10.20
C GLY A 83 -1.31 -5.86 -11.67
N ALA A 84 -0.87 -6.80 -12.52
CA ALA A 84 -0.69 -6.56 -13.95
C ALA A 84 -2.01 -6.21 -14.65
N ASP A 85 -3.12 -6.85 -14.23
CA ASP A 85 -4.44 -6.59 -14.78
C ASP A 85 -4.90 -5.16 -14.47
N VAL A 86 -4.72 -4.69 -13.23
CA VAL A 86 -5.05 -3.31 -12.83
C VAL A 86 -4.23 -2.31 -13.65
N THR A 87 -2.94 -2.55 -13.78
CA THR A 87 -2.06 -1.68 -14.57
C THR A 87 -2.48 -1.64 -16.03
N ARG A 88 -2.82 -2.80 -16.62
CA ARG A 88 -3.30 -2.89 -18.02
C ARG A 88 -4.61 -2.12 -18.21
N VAL A 89 -5.58 -2.30 -17.32
CA VAL A 89 -6.87 -1.62 -17.37
C VAL A 89 -6.67 -0.11 -17.27
N LEU A 90 -5.97 0.38 -16.25
CA LEU A 90 -5.73 1.82 -16.05
C LEU A 90 -4.94 2.43 -17.21
N THR A 91 -3.94 1.72 -17.75
CA THR A 91 -3.17 2.23 -18.90
C THR A 91 -4.06 2.44 -20.13
N ASN A 92 -4.97 1.50 -20.40
CA ASN A 92 -5.87 1.61 -21.54
C ASN A 92 -6.96 2.68 -21.30
N ILE A 93 -7.53 2.79 -20.10
CA ILE A 93 -8.48 3.86 -19.77
C ILE A 93 -7.82 5.23 -19.97
N HIS A 94 -6.63 5.46 -19.41
CA HIS A 94 -5.94 6.74 -19.55
C HIS A 94 -5.51 7.05 -21.01
N ALA A 95 -5.21 6.02 -21.80
CA ALA A 95 -4.95 6.21 -23.22
C ALA A 95 -6.22 6.64 -23.98
N ALA A 96 -7.35 5.97 -23.69
CA ALA A 96 -8.65 6.35 -24.24
C ALA A 96 -9.06 7.78 -23.86
N GLU A 97 -8.86 8.17 -22.61
CA GLU A 97 -9.10 9.55 -22.13
C GLU A 97 -8.26 10.58 -22.88
N ALA A 98 -6.97 10.32 -23.05
CA ALA A 98 -6.08 11.23 -23.78
C ALA A 98 -6.46 11.38 -25.26
N ASP A 99 -6.93 10.31 -25.89
CA ASP A 99 -7.38 10.33 -27.28
C ASP A 99 -8.80 10.94 -27.40
N LEU A 100 -9.64 10.79 -26.36
CA LEU A 100 -10.92 11.50 -26.26
C LEU A 100 -10.71 13.03 -26.23
N LEU A 101 -9.72 13.53 -25.47
CA LEU A 101 -9.37 14.96 -25.46
C LEU A 101 -8.88 15.46 -26.83
N ARG A 102 -8.37 14.58 -27.72
CA ARG A 102 -8.04 14.93 -29.11
C ARG A 102 -9.27 15.03 -30.00
N LEU A 103 -10.24 14.13 -29.78
CA LEU A 103 -11.46 14.05 -30.58
C LEU A 103 -12.48 15.10 -30.18
N ALA A 104 -12.56 15.44 -28.90
CA ALA A 104 -13.58 16.31 -28.33
C ALA A 104 -13.48 17.77 -28.85
N PRO A 105 -14.61 18.51 -28.97
CA PRO A 105 -14.60 19.91 -29.34
C PRO A 105 -13.95 20.79 -28.27
N SER A 106 -13.55 22.02 -28.66
CA SER A 106 -12.86 22.93 -27.74
C SER A 106 -13.71 23.34 -26.54
N GLU A 107 -15.03 23.43 -26.71
CA GLU A 107 -15.98 23.74 -25.64
C GLU A 107 -15.98 22.64 -24.56
N TYR A 108 -15.89 21.37 -24.96
CA TYR A 108 -15.76 20.26 -24.03
C TYR A 108 -14.44 20.35 -23.26
N LEU A 109 -13.31 20.59 -23.95
CA LEU A 109 -12.01 20.78 -23.31
C LEU A 109 -12.06 21.92 -22.28
N PHE A 110 -12.66 23.05 -22.65
CA PHE A 110 -12.83 24.19 -21.76
C PHE A 110 -13.62 23.81 -20.49
N GLY A 111 -14.72 23.06 -20.65
CA GLY A 111 -15.53 22.57 -19.53
C GLY A 111 -14.76 21.61 -18.60
N GLN A 112 -13.81 20.82 -19.14
CA GLN A 112 -13.00 19.90 -18.36
C GLN A 112 -11.73 20.53 -17.76
N LEU A 113 -11.41 21.77 -18.10
CA LEU A 113 -10.14 22.40 -17.77
C LEU A 113 -9.90 22.50 -16.26
N SER A 114 -10.94 22.82 -15.48
CA SER A 114 -10.84 22.90 -14.02
C SER A 114 -10.57 21.54 -13.37
N THR A 115 -11.22 20.48 -13.85
CA THR A 115 -11.02 19.10 -13.40
C THR A 115 -9.63 18.58 -13.73
N LEU A 116 -9.20 18.81 -14.98
CA LEU A 116 -7.85 18.46 -15.44
C LEU A 116 -6.76 19.22 -14.68
N HIS A 117 -7.00 20.51 -14.39
CA HIS A 117 -6.08 21.30 -13.58
C HIS A 117 -5.93 20.76 -12.15
N ALA A 118 -7.05 20.43 -11.50
CA ALA A 118 -7.03 19.83 -10.16
C ALA A 118 -6.27 18.49 -10.18
N TYR A 119 -6.55 17.64 -11.15
CA TYR A 119 -5.88 16.34 -11.34
C TYR A 119 -4.37 16.47 -11.61
N VAL A 120 -3.98 17.39 -12.48
CA VAL A 120 -2.56 17.66 -12.77
C VAL A 120 -1.83 18.21 -11.54
N ARG A 121 -2.49 19.08 -10.76
CA ARG A 121 -1.91 19.59 -9.50
C ARG A 121 -1.71 18.50 -8.44
N GLU A 122 -2.57 17.51 -8.42
CA GLU A 122 -2.49 16.39 -7.51
C GLU A 122 -1.27 15.49 -7.81
N HIS A 123 -1.00 15.24 -9.09
CA HIS A 123 0.00 14.24 -9.50
C HIS A 123 1.34 14.84 -9.97
N LEU A 124 1.39 16.08 -10.42
CA LEU A 124 2.64 16.71 -10.88
C LEU A 124 3.20 17.70 -9.86
N PRO A 125 4.51 17.71 -9.64
CA PRO A 125 5.14 18.67 -8.74
C PRO A 125 4.98 20.11 -9.24
N PRO A 126 4.98 21.12 -8.35
CA PRO A 126 4.75 22.54 -8.73
C PRO A 126 5.72 23.09 -9.77
N ARG A 127 6.91 22.50 -9.89
CA ARG A 127 7.95 22.95 -10.85
C ARG A 127 7.94 22.17 -12.18
N ASP A 128 7.01 21.22 -12.36
CA ASP A 128 6.91 20.50 -13.64
C ASP A 128 6.48 21.48 -14.75
N PRO A 129 7.21 21.56 -15.86
CA PRO A 129 6.93 22.53 -16.91
C PRO A 129 5.53 22.36 -17.53
N ARG A 130 4.99 21.12 -17.57
CA ARG A 130 3.65 20.84 -18.10
C ARG A 130 2.56 21.34 -17.16
N ARG A 131 2.76 21.21 -15.82
CA ARG A 131 1.87 21.81 -14.84
C ARG A 131 1.88 23.33 -14.93
N VAL A 132 3.06 23.95 -14.96
CA VAL A 132 3.21 25.41 -15.11
C VAL A 132 2.52 25.90 -16.38
N GLN A 133 2.71 25.20 -17.50
CA GLN A 133 2.06 25.53 -18.78
C GLN A 133 0.53 25.39 -18.68
N LEU A 134 0.02 24.33 -18.06
CA LEU A 134 -1.43 24.17 -17.86
C LEU A 134 -2.00 25.25 -16.96
N GLU A 135 -1.31 25.63 -15.87
CA GLU A 135 -1.73 26.72 -14.97
C GLU A 135 -1.81 28.06 -15.74
N ALA A 136 -0.86 28.32 -16.63
CA ALA A 136 -0.91 29.49 -17.51
C ALA A 136 -2.10 29.45 -18.48
N ILE A 137 -2.42 28.27 -19.06
CA ILE A 137 -3.59 28.08 -19.92
C ILE A 137 -4.89 28.31 -19.14
N VAL A 138 -5.02 27.78 -17.92
CA VAL A 138 -6.19 28.01 -17.05
C VAL A 138 -6.37 29.50 -16.78
N HIS A 139 -5.28 30.20 -16.53
CA HIS A 139 -5.32 31.65 -16.30
C HIS A 139 -5.71 32.45 -17.55
N SER A 140 -5.23 32.09 -18.74
CA SER A 140 -5.64 32.72 -19.98
C SER A 140 -7.08 32.40 -20.36
N ALA A 141 -7.51 31.15 -20.13
CA ALA A 141 -8.88 30.72 -20.37
C ALA A 141 -9.92 31.49 -19.52
N SER A 142 -9.58 31.85 -18.27
CA SER A 142 -10.42 32.68 -17.42
C SER A 142 -10.62 34.11 -17.96
N ARG A 143 -9.77 34.56 -18.90
CA ARG A 143 -9.90 35.83 -19.62
C ARG A 143 -10.56 35.71 -20.99
N GLY A 144 -11.07 34.51 -21.35
CA GLY A 144 -11.67 34.26 -22.64
C GLY A 144 -10.68 33.92 -23.78
N GLU A 145 -9.41 33.71 -23.44
CA GLU A 145 -8.33 33.41 -24.41
C GLU A 145 -8.09 31.89 -24.48
N PHE A 146 -9.05 31.13 -24.98
CA PHE A 146 -8.94 29.68 -25.10
C PHE A 146 -9.20 29.21 -26.52
N GLY A 147 -8.40 28.26 -27.02
CA GLY A 147 -8.57 27.72 -28.37
C GLY A 147 -7.70 26.49 -28.67
N GLU A 148 -7.73 26.05 -29.92
CA GLU A 148 -7.03 24.84 -30.39
C GLU A 148 -5.52 24.78 -30.10
N PRO A 149 -4.75 25.92 -30.16
CA PRO A 149 -3.30 25.85 -29.89
C PRO A 149 -2.95 25.29 -28.51
N GLN A 150 -3.84 25.42 -27.50
CA GLN A 150 -3.61 24.95 -26.14
C GLN A 150 -3.90 23.44 -25.94
N ARG A 151 -4.65 22.82 -26.88
CA ARG A 151 -5.05 21.40 -26.79
C ARG A 151 -3.88 20.45 -26.57
N GLY A 152 -2.81 20.64 -27.36
CA GLY A 152 -1.61 19.79 -27.27
C GLY A 152 -0.95 19.82 -25.89
N ALA A 153 -0.86 20.99 -25.27
CA ALA A 153 -0.28 21.18 -23.94
C ALA A 153 -1.16 20.57 -22.85
N ILE A 154 -2.49 20.70 -22.95
CA ILE A 154 -3.45 20.09 -22.03
C ILE A 154 -3.33 18.57 -22.06
N ILE A 155 -3.30 17.98 -23.26
CA ILE A 155 -3.15 16.53 -23.45
C ILE A 155 -1.80 16.04 -22.89
N ALA A 156 -0.71 16.79 -23.13
CA ALA A 156 0.61 16.45 -22.60
C ALA A 156 0.63 16.47 -21.08
N ALA A 157 0.03 17.48 -20.44
CA ALA A 157 -0.08 17.56 -18.99
C ALA A 157 -0.93 16.41 -18.41
N ALA A 158 -2.09 16.12 -19.01
CA ALA A 158 -2.95 15.02 -18.61
C ALA A 158 -2.26 13.65 -18.71
N ARG A 159 -1.53 13.39 -19.81
CA ARG A 159 -0.78 12.14 -20.02
C ARG A 159 0.32 11.94 -18.99
N GLU A 160 1.06 12.99 -18.65
CA GLU A 160 2.09 12.86 -17.63
C GLU A 160 1.50 12.71 -16.24
N ALA A 161 0.44 13.43 -15.90
CA ALA A 161 -0.28 13.22 -14.64
C ALA A 161 -0.78 11.77 -14.52
N ASN A 162 -1.36 11.22 -15.58
CA ASN A 162 -1.75 9.82 -15.65
C ASN A 162 -0.55 8.85 -15.49
N ALA A 163 0.61 9.18 -16.08
CA ALA A 163 1.82 8.37 -15.93
C ALA A 163 2.33 8.40 -14.49
N GLU A 164 2.32 9.57 -13.86
CA GLU A 164 2.77 9.69 -12.46
C GLU A 164 1.80 9.01 -11.50
N ALA A 165 0.48 9.15 -11.67
CA ALA A 165 -0.52 8.43 -10.90
C ALA A 165 -0.29 6.89 -10.94
N ARG A 166 0.06 6.35 -12.12
CA ARG A 166 0.41 4.92 -12.25
C ARG A 166 1.71 4.58 -11.52
N ARG A 167 2.73 5.46 -11.56
CA ARG A 167 3.99 5.27 -10.84
C ARG A 167 3.75 5.22 -9.32
N GLU A 168 2.90 6.11 -8.82
CA GLU A 168 2.49 6.16 -7.41
C GLU A 168 1.85 4.84 -6.96
N VAL A 169 0.86 4.36 -7.68
CA VAL A 169 0.22 3.06 -7.41
C VAL A 169 1.23 1.92 -7.44
N THR A 170 2.17 1.95 -8.39
CA THR A 170 3.20 0.92 -8.53
C THR A 170 4.19 0.96 -7.36
N ARG A 171 4.61 2.15 -6.91
CA ARG A 171 5.50 2.33 -5.74
C ARG A 171 4.85 1.76 -4.47
N VAL A 172 3.61 2.14 -4.19
CA VAL A 172 2.86 1.66 -3.01
C VAL A 172 2.73 0.13 -3.05
N ARG A 173 2.41 -0.44 -4.22
CA ARG A 173 2.30 -1.89 -4.39
C ARG A 173 3.65 -2.61 -4.22
N SER A 174 4.71 -2.08 -4.82
CA SER A 174 6.05 -2.63 -4.69
C SER A 174 6.49 -2.64 -3.23
N PHE A 175 6.31 -1.53 -2.53
CA PHE A 175 6.62 -1.42 -1.11
C PHE A 175 5.82 -2.42 -0.26
N ARG A 176 4.51 -2.52 -0.48
CA ARG A 176 3.67 -3.53 0.19
C ARG A 176 4.18 -4.95 -0.04
N ASN A 177 4.57 -5.28 -1.28
CA ASN A 177 5.06 -6.62 -1.61
C ASN A 177 6.39 -6.92 -0.89
N VAL A 178 7.30 -5.94 -0.81
CA VAL A 178 8.55 -6.07 -0.03
C VAL A 178 8.23 -6.37 1.43
N LEU A 179 7.29 -5.60 2.05
CA LEU A 179 6.88 -5.83 3.43
C LEU A 179 6.33 -7.24 3.64
N LEU A 180 5.45 -7.71 2.74
CA LEU A 180 4.86 -9.05 2.84
C LEU A 180 5.88 -10.16 2.66
N VAL A 181 6.85 -10.01 1.74
CA VAL A 181 7.94 -10.96 1.56
C VAL A 181 8.83 -10.99 2.81
N THR A 182 9.19 -9.84 3.35
CA THR A 182 9.97 -9.76 4.59
C THR A 182 9.21 -10.40 5.76
N ALA A 183 7.91 -10.12 5.91
CA ALA A 183 7.07 -10.74 6.92
C ALA A 183 7.04 -12.28 6.77
N ALA A 184 6.94 -12.78 5.55
CA ALA A 184 6.96 -14.22 5.28
C ALA A 184 8.31 -14.86 5.65
N ILE A 185 9.43 -14.20 5.33
CA ILE A 185 10.76 -14.67 5.70
C ILE A 185 10.90 -14.73 7.23
N LEU A 186 10.50 -13.66 7.94
CA LEU A 186 10.57 -13.61 9.40
C LEU A 186 9.62 -14.63 10.05
N ALA A 187 8.43 -14.85 9.48
CA ALA A 187 7.51 -15.88 9.96
C ALA A 187 8.10 -17.29 9.77
N LEU A 188 8.75 -17.57 8.65
CA LEU A 188 9.45 -18.82 8.43
C LEU A 188 10.62 -19.01 9.41
N ALA A 189 11.36 -17.93 9.71
CA ALA A 189 12.42 -17.96 10.71
C ALA A 189 11.87 -18.26 12.11
N ALA A 190 10.78 -17.59 12.53
CA ALA A 190 10.13 -17.85 13.80
C ALA A 190 9.63 -19.31 13.88
N ILE A 191 8.90 -19.78 12.86
CA ILE A 191 8.46 -21.17 12.80
C ILE A 191 9.66 -22.14 12.89
N GLY A 192 10.76 -21.86 12.20
CA GLY A 192 11.97 -22.66 12.24
C GLY A 192 12.58 -22.76 13.62
N VAL A 193 12.63 -21.62 14.34
CA VAL A 193 13.14 -21.58 15.73
C VAL A 193 12.19 -22.30 16.68
N GLY A 194 10.88 -22.07 16.55
CA GLY A 194 9.88 -22.79 17.35
C GLY A 194 9.95 -24.32 17.14
N VAL A 195 10.09 -24.77 15.89
CA VAL A 195 10.27 -26.20 15.58
C VAL A 195 11.58 -26.73 16.16
N LEU A 196 12.69 -25.97 16.05
CA LEU A 196 13.96 -26.34 16.68
C LEU A 196 13.80 -26.54 18.20
N GLY A 197 13.08 -25.64 18.87
CA GLY A 197 12.81 -25.77 20.30
C GLY A 197 12.00 -27.02 20.66
N VAL A 198 11.07 -27.43 19.79
CA VAL A 198 10.29 -28.66 19.99
C VAL A 198 11.12 -29.92 19.78
N VAL A 199 12.00 -29.92 18.76
CA VAL A 199 12.79 -31.09 18.39
C VAL A 199 14.01 -31.25 19.29
N GLU A 200 14.68 -30.14 19.61
CA GLU A 200 15.93 -30.09 20.39
C GLU A 200 15.84 -28.99 21.45
N PRO A 201 15.10 -29.22 22.58
CA PRO A 201 14.93 -28.20 23.61
C PRO A 201 16.25 -27.75 24.26
N GLU A 202 17.24 -28.61 24.26
CA GLU A 202 18.57 -28.34 24.82
C GLU A 202 19.43 -27.44 23.93
N ALA A 203 19.10 -27.28 22.62
CA ALA A 203 19.91 -26.49 21.70
C ALA A 203 19.89 -24.99 22.03
N MET A 204 18.78 -24.48 22.53
CA MET A 204 18.59 -23.07 22.90
C MET A 204 17.75 -22.94 24.17
N PRO A 205 18.21 -23.43 25.33
CA PRO A 205 17.40 -23.40 26.54
C PRO A 205 17.22 -21.95 27.04
N LEU A 206 15.97 -21.52 27.23
CA LEU A 206 15.59 -20.22 27.78
C LEU A 206 15.46 -20.24 29.30
N CYS A 207 16.32 -21.03 29.99
CA CYS A 207 16.29 -21.16 31.41
C CYS A 207 17.30 -20.22 32.09
N PHE A 208 16.92 -19.73 33.27
CA PHE A 208 17.68 -18.89 34.16
C PHE A 208 18.01 -19.64 35.46
N HIS A 209 19.09 -19.30 36.10
CA HIS A 209 19.50 -19.92 37.35
C HIS A 209 19.66 -18.84 38.44
N PRO A 210 18.58 -18.48 39.15
CA PRO A 210 18.68 -17.68 40.35
C PRO A 210 19.01 -18.61 41.57
N ASP A 211 20.12 -18.34 42.20
CA ASP A 211 20.67 -18.94 43.45
C ASP A 211 20.42 -20.46 43.71
N ASP A 212 19.18 -20.89 43.90
CA ASP A 212 18.81 -22.24 44.37
C ASP A 212 17.81 -23.00 43.51
N LYS A 213 17.55 -22.50 42.29
CA LYS A 213 16.62 -23.14 41.35
C LYS A 213 16.95 -22.83 39.87
N VAL A 214 16.53 -23.71 38.97
CA VAL A 214 16.46 -23.47 37.53
C VAL A 214 15.05 -23.09 37.17
N VAL A 215 14.89 -21.97 36.49
CA VAL A 215 13.60 -21.42 36.04
C VAL A 215 13.56 -21.34 34.52
N CYS A 216 12.68 -22.12 33.93
CA CYS A 216 12.38 -22.10 32.49
C CYS A 216 11.00 -21.49 32.25
N PRO A 217 10.62 -21.12 31.03
CA PRO A 217 9.31 -20.51 30.73
C PRO A 217 8.11 -21.35 31.18
N THR A 218 8.21 -22.67 31.10
CA THR A 218 7.12 -23.60 31.43
C THR A 218 7.28 -24.35 32.75
N GLU A 219 8.53 -24.50 33.23
CA GLU A 219 8.84 -25.31 34.45
C GLU A 219 9.87 -24.64 35.34
N GLU A 220 9.80 -24.96 36.63
CA GLU A 220 10.79 -24.56 37.64
C GLU A 220 11.26 -25.79 38.41
N THR A 221 12.57 -25.94 38.60
CA THR A 221 13.17 -27.04 39.32
C THR A 221 14.08 -26.52 40.43
N ALA A 222 13.89 -26.96 41.67
CA ALA A 222 14.78 -26.61 42.77
C ALA A 222 16.12 -27.34 42.62
N VAL A 223 17.21 -26.64 42.86
CA VAL A 223 18.59 -27.15 42.78
C VAL A 223 19.17 -27.19 44.19
N ALA A 224 19.77 -28.31 44.55
CA ALA A 224 20.49 -28.39 45.84
C ALA A 224 21.72 -27.47 45.78
N ARG A 225 22.02 -26.78 46.91
CA ARG A 225 23.15 -25.82 46.94
C ARG A 225 24.52 -26.46 46.66
N ASP A 226 24.61 -27.78 46.74
CA ASP A 226 25.84 -28.56 46.45
C ASP A 226 25.81 -29.21 45.06
N GLU A 227 24.84 -28.89 44.20
CA GLU A 227 24.71 -29.45 42.85
C GLU A 227 25.84 -28.90 41.96
N VAL A 228 26.70 -29.79 41.50
CA VAL A 228 27.85 -29.43 40.65
C VAL A 228 27.49 -29.34 39.17
N ASP A 229 26.38 -29.99 38.74
CA ASP A 229 25.95 -30.05 37.33
C ASP A 229 24.69 -29.24 37.06
N ILE A 230 24.85 -27.92 36.98
CA ILE A 230 23.79 -26.97 36.65
C ILE A 230 23.34 -27.16 35.20
N ASP A 231 24.26 -27.44 34.28
CA ASP A 231 23.94 -27.62 32.85
C ASP A 231 23.08 -28.87 32.62
N GLY A 232 23.36 -29.97 33.34
CA GLY A 232 22.50 -31.15 33.32
C GLY A 232 21.09 -30.88 33.87
N THR A 233 20.97 -30.05 34.93
CA THR A 233 19.68 -29.66 35.45
C THR A 233 18.91 -28.74 34.49
N ILE A 234 19.58 -27.82 33.82
CA ILE A 234 18.98 -26.99 32.76
C ILE A 234 18.45 -27.89 31.64
N ALA A 235 19.27 -28.86 31.16
CA ALA A 235 18.87 -29.77 30.10
C ALA A 235 17.65 -30.61 30.44
N THR A 236 17.54 -31.07 31.71
CA THR A 236 16.38 -31.85 32.17
C THR A 236 15.12 -31.02 32.48
N THR A 237 15.26 -29.72 32.77
CA THR A 237 14.15 -28.80 33.05
C THR A 237 13.65 -28.11 31.76
N ALA A 238 14.49 -27.98 30.74
CA ALA A 238 14.12 -27.36 29.49
C ALA A 238 13.01 -28.15 28.77
N SER A 239 11.91 -27.49 28.46
CA SER A 239 10.73 -28.09 27.83
C SER A 239 10.65 -27.76 26.33
N ALA A 240 10.14 -28.71 25.57
CA ALA A 240 9.84 -28.51 24.13
C ALA A 240 8.90 -27.32 23.87
N TRP A 241 8.15 -26.86 24.88
CA TRP A 241 7.20 -25.77 24.78
C TRP A 241 7.76 -24.40 25.18
N ASP A 242 8.99 -24.31 25.68
CA ASP A 242 9.57 -23.05 26.16
C ASP A 242 9.72 -22.01 25.06
N LEU A 243 10.33 -22.38 23.92
CA LEU A 243 10.49 -21.48 22.77
C LEU A 243 9.14 -21.14 22.13
N PRO A 244 8.26 -22.10 21.80
CA PRO A 244 6.95 -21.79 21.23
C PRO A 244 6.08 -20.90 22.12
N LEU A 245 6.15 -21.07 23.45
CA LEU A 245 5.40 -20.22 24.39
C LEU A 245 5.90 -18.77 24.33
N VAL A 246 7.20 -18.56 24.39
CA VAL A 246 7.81 -17.22 24.32
C VAL A 246 7.47 -16.55 22.99
N GLU A 247 7.57 -17.26 21.88
CA GLU A 247 7.21 -16.74 20.55
C GLU A 247 5.73 -16.38 20.45
N LEU A 248 4.84 -17.24 20.99
CA LEU A 248 3.40 -16.97 21.01
C LEU A 248 3.07 -15.73 21.85
N VAL A 249 3.68 -15.59 23.01
CA VAL A 249 3.50 -14.42 23.89
C VAL A 249 4.00 -13.14 23.19
N GLY A 250 5.19 -13.19 22.58
CA GLY A 250 5.73 -12.08 21.82
C GLY A 250 4.85 -11.69 20.62
N LEU A 251 4.30 -12.67 19.90
CA LEU A 251 3.37 -12.46 18.80
C LEU A 251 2.07 -11.78 19.28
N ILE A 252 1.49 -12.23 20.40
CA ILE A 252 0.28 -11.62 20.99
C ILE A 252 0.56 -10.18 21.40
N ALA A 253 1.69 -9.92 22.07
CA ALA A 253 2.10 -8.57 22.46
C ALA A 253 2.24 -7.65 21.24
N ALA A 254 2.87 -8.12 20.16
CA ALA A 254 2.99 -7.40 18.90
C ALA A 254 1.63 -7.19 18.22
N ALA A 255 0.71 -8.14 18.29
CA ALA A 255 -0.64 -8.00 17.74
C ALA A 255 -1.42 -6.87 18.45
N VAL A 256 -1.34 -6.80 19.78
CA VAL A 256 -1.93 -5.70 20.56
C VAL A 256 -1.30 -4.37 20.16
N ALA A 257 0.02 -4.31 20.06
CA ALA A 257 0.75 -3.15 19.64
C ALA A 257 0.34 -2.67 18.21
N ALA A 258 0.20 -3.61 17.27
CA ALA A 258 -0.27 -3.33 15.91
C ALA A 258 -1.72 -2.80 15.91
N ALA A 259 -2.61 -3.38 16.70
CA ALA A 259 -3.99 -2.93 16.82
C ALA A 259 -4.09 -1.49 17.36
N VAL A 260 -3.24 -1.11 18.32
CA VAL A 260 -3.16 0.26 18.83
C VAL A 260 -2.67 1.22 17.75
N SER A 261 -1.64 0.85 16.98
CA SER A 261 -1.12 1.71 15.91
C SER A 261 -2.12 1.91 14.75
N LEU A 262 -2.97 0.92 14.45
CA LEU A 262 -4.00 1.03 13.43
C LEU A 262 -5.11 2.04 13.81
N ARG A 263 -5.37 2.28 15.10
CA ARG A 263 -6.36 3.29 15.54
C ARG A 263 -6.00 4.72 15.14
N GLY A 264 -4.72 5.02 14.95
CA GLY A 264 -4.22 6.34 14.55
C GLY A 264 -4.37 6.64 13.05
N ILE A 265 -4.69 5.64 12.23
CA ILE A 265 -4.85 5.82 10.79
C ILE A 265 -6.22 6.44 10.52
N LYS A 266 -6.26 7.75 10.33
CA LYS A 266 -7.44 8.46 9.87
C LYS A 266 -7.77 7.97 8.46
N GLY A 267 -9.07 7.68 8.21
CA GLY A 267 -9.56 7.15 6.93
C GLY A 267 -9.01 7.93 5.74
N ASN A 268 -8.08 7.33 5.05
CA ASN A 268 -7.48 7.86 3.84
C ASN A 268 -8.03 7.06 2.67
N THR A 269 -8.24 7.69 1.54
CA THR A 269 -8.67 7.05 0.28
C THR A 269 -7.65 6.05 -0.28
N THR A 270 -6.47 5.95 0.34
CA THR A 270 -5.44 4.96 -0.02
C THR A 270 -5.90 3.53 0.28
N PRO A 271 -5.67 2.59 -0.66
CA PRO A 271 -6.07 1.19 -0.46
C PRO A 271 -5.49 0.63 0.84
N PHE A 272 -6.30 0.01 1.67
CA PHE A 272 -5.97 -0.58 2.99
C PHE A 272 -4.81 -1.60 2.97
N GLY A 273 -4.26 -1.91 1.80
CA GLY A 273 -3.23 -2.92 1.65
C GLY A 273 -1.89 -2.62 2.34
N LEU A 274 -1.50 -1.35 2.50
CA LEU A 274 -0.24 -0.99 3.13
C LEU A 274 -0.30 -1.06 4.66
N PRO A 275 -1.31 -0.49 5.35
CA PRO A 275 -1.46 -0.64 6.79
C PRO A 275 -1.57 -2.11 7.23
N VAL A 276 -2.27 -2.94 6.45
CA VAL A 276 -2.36 -4.38 6.72
C VAL A 276 -1.00 -5.05 6.58
N ALA A 277 -0.21 -4.73 5.55
CA ALA A 277 1.12 -5.30 5.37
C ALA A 277 2.07 -4.94 6.52
N LEU A 278 2.01 -3.70 7.02
CA LEU A 278 2.76 -3.26 8.19
C LEU A 278 2.34 -4.01 9.47
N ALA A 279 1.03 -4.20 9.67
CA ALA A 279 0.53 -4.96 10.80
C ALA A 279 0.98 -6.43 10.73
N VAL A 280 0.91 -7.05 9.55
CA VAL A 280 1.37 -8.44 9.34
C VAL A 280 2.87 -8.59 9.59
N LEU A 281 3.69 -7.61 9.20
CA LEU A 281 5.13 -7.62 9.48
C LEU A 281 5.43 -7.60 10.98
N LYS A 282 4.63 -6.86 11.77
CA LYS A 282 4.85 -6.72 13.22
C LYS A 282 4.69 -8.04 13.99
N LEU A 283 3.87 -8.97 13.50
CA LEU A 283 3.60 -10.24 14.20
C LEU A 283 4.86 -11.13 14.34
N PRO A 284 5.51 -11.56 13.23
CA PRO A 284 6.70 -12.40 13.35
C PRO A 284 7.89 -11.63 13.97
N THR A 285 7.96 -10.31 13.75
CA THR A 285 8.99 -9.50 14.39
C THR A 285 8.85 -9.53 15.91
N GLY A 286 7.62 -9.45 16.44
CA GLY A 286 7.38 -9.51 17.88
C GLY A 286 7.73 -10.87 18.51
N ALA A 287 7.44 -11.98 17.81
CA ALA A 287 7.85 -13.31 18.24
C ALA A 287 9.38 -13.41 18.37
N LEU A 288 10.09 -13.00 17.30
CA LEU A 288 11.56 -13.05 17.27
C LEU A 288 12.21 -12.08 18.27
N THR A 289 11.66 -10.86 18.46
CA THR A 289 12.21 -9.91 19.43
C THR A 289 12.00 -10.34 20.88
N ALA A 290 10.91 -11.03 21.19
CA ALA A 290 10.71 -11.62 22.52
C ALA A 290 11.79 -12.66 22.81
N LEU A 291 12.04 -13.56 21.86
CA LEU A 291 13.09 -14.57 21.98
C LEU A 291 14.47 -13.94 22.11
N LEU A 292 14.85 -13.05 21.17
CA LEU A 292 16.15 -12.38 21.18
C LEU A 292 16.38 -11.57 22.47
N GLY A 293 15.35 -10.90 22.97
CA GLY A 293 15.40 -10.16 24.22
C GLY A 293 15.73 -11.05 25.40
N LEU A 294 15.07 -12.21 25.52
CA LEU A 294 15.36 -13.18 26.59
C LEU A 294 16.75 -13.81 26.43
N LEU A 295 17.20 -14.13 25.21
CA LEU A 295 18.56 -14.61 24.95
C LEU A 295 19.63 -13.59 25.34
N LEU A 296 19.40 -12.30 25.06
CA LEU A 296 20.29 -11.23 25.51
C LEU A 296 20.35 -11.11 27.04
N MET A 297 19.21 -11.28 27.71
CA MET A 297 19.18 -11.29 29.18
C MET A 297 19.93 -12.50 29.74
N ARG A 298 19.71 -13.70 29.17
CA ARG A 298 20.45 -14.90 29.57
C ARG A 298 21.97 -14.75 29.37
N GLY A 299 22.37 -14.10 28.26
CA GLY A 299 23.77 -13.80 27.97
C GLY A 299 24.40 -12.72 28.88
N GLN A 300 23.66 -12.25 29.91
CA GLN A 300 24.11 -11.21 30.84
C GLN A 300 24.58 -9.91 30.16
N PHE A 301 24.01 -9.61 28.99
CA PHE A 301 24.35 -8.40 28.23
C PHE A 301 23.94 -7.11 28.97
N VAL A 302 22.97 -7.22 29.89
CA VAL A 302 22.53 -6.10 30.74
C VAL A 302 22.83 -6.46 32.20
N PRO A 303 23.83 -5.85 32.84
CA PRO A 303 24.15 -6.11 34.24
C PRO A 303 22.94 -5.84 35.15
N GLY A 304 22.62 -6.77 36.04
CA GLY A 304 21.53 -6.63 37.01
C GLY A 304 20.13 -7.05 36.53
N LEU A 305 19.96 -7.47 35.27
CA LEU A 305 18.70 -7.99 34.74
C LEU A 305 18.73 -9.50 34.44
N SER A 306 19.77 -10.21 34.85
CA SER A 306 20.02 -11.61 34.51
C SER A 306 19.38 -12.61 35.43
N ALA A 307 18.87 -12.22 36.61
CA ALA A 307 18.22 -13.10 37.58
C ALA A 307 16.69 -13.01 37.46
N LEU A 308 16.10 -13.91 36.68
CA LEU A 308 14.64 -14.08 36.63
C LEU A 308 14.24 -15.20 37.60
N ASP A 309 13.48 -14.83 38.64
CA ASP A 309 13.17 -15.71 39.78
C ASP A 309 11.91 -16.57 39.57
N SER A 310 11.17 -16.36 38.47
CA SER A 310 9.97 -17.15 38.20
C SER A 310 9.65 -17.21 36.69
N SER A 311 8.96 -18.28 36.28
CA SER A 311 8.44 -18.44 34.91
C SER A 311 7.53 -17.28 34.51
N ALA A 312 6.76 -16.73 35.47
CA ALA A 312 5.91 -15.55 35.22
C ALA A 312 6.72 -14.31 34.85
N GLN A 313 7.93 -14.11 35.43
CA GLN A 313 8.81 -13.01 35.05
C GLN A 313 9.36 -13.20 33.64
N ILE A 314 9.72 -14.41 33.23
CA ILE A 314 10.18 -14.73 31.87
C ILE A 314 9.08 -14.37 30.87
N VAL A 315 7.84 -14.77 31.12
CA VAL A 315 6.67 -14.46 30.29
C VAL A 315 6.42 -12.96 30.26
N ALA A 316 6.52 -12.25 31.38
CA ALA A 316 6.34 -10.80 31.45
C ALA A 316 7.40 -10.06 30.60
N TRP A 317 8.64 -10.50 30.63
CA TRP A 317 9.70 -9.95 29.79
C TRP A 317 9.49 -10.29 28.31
N ALA A 318 8.97 -11.49 27.99
CA ALA A 318 8.58 -11.82 26.62
C ALA A 318 7.49 -10.87 26.08
N VAL A 319 6.48 -10.51 26.92
CA VAL A 319 5.49 -9.48 26.57
C VAL A 319 6.16 -8.12 26.32
N LEU A 320 7.06 -7.72 27.22
CA LEU A 320 7.75 -6.43 27.10
C LEU A 320 8.56 -6.34 25.82
N PHE A 321 9.38 -7.35 25.52
CA PHE A 321 10.20 -7.38 24.31
C PHE A 321 9.34 -7.50 23.03
N GLY A 322 8.29 -8.32 23.06
CA GLY A 322 7.34 -8.43 21.95
C GLY A 322 6.63 -7.11 21.67
N TYR A 323 6.30 -6.34 22.70
CA TYR A 323 5.73 -5.00 22.54
C TYR A 323 6.78 -3.97 22.09
N ALA A 324 8.00 -4.04 22.65
CA ALA A 324 9.10 -3.10 22.36
C ALA A 324 9.59 -3.17 20.90
N GLN A 325 9.24 -4.22 20.15
CA GLN A 325 9.52 -4.29 18.71
C GLN A 325 9.02 -3.06 17.94
N GLN A 326 8.04 -2.31 18.46
CA GLN A 326 7.59 -1.06 17.86
C GLN A 326 8.69 0.00 17.74
N LEU A 327 9.68 -0.01 18.65
CA LEU A 327 10.82 0.90 18.56
C LEU A 327 11.66 0.61 17.32
N PHE A 328 11.82 -0.68 16.97
CA PHE A 328 12.56 -1.10 15.78
C PHE A 328 11.76 -0.90 14.49
N THR A 329 10.46 -1.18 14.53
CA THR A 329 9.60 -1.01 13.36
C THR A 329 9.17 0.44 13.13
N GLY A 330 9.36 1.34 14.09
CA GLY A 330 9.05 2.77 13.97
C GLY A 330 9.77 3.45 12.81
N LEU A 331 10.99 3.02 12.49
CA LEU A 331 11.72 3.48 11.29
C LEU A 331 11.01 3.06 10.00
N VAL A 332 10.50 1.83 9.96
CA VAL A 332 9.76 1.30 8.79
C VAL A 332 8.41 2.01 8.67
N ASP A 333 7.74 2.26 9.79
CA ASP A 333 6.49 3.02 9.85
C ASP A 333 6.70 4.47 9.35
N ALA A 334 7.79 5.14 9.76
CA ALA A 334 8.15 6.48 9.28
C ALA A 334 8.43 6.49 7.77
N GLN A 335 9.16 5.49 7.26
CA GLN A 335 9.41 5.37 5.82
C GLN A 335 8.11 5.12 5.04
N ALA A 336 7.18 4.32 5.59
CA ALA A 336 5.88 4.09 5.00
C ALA A 336 5.04 5.38 4.95
N GLN A 337 5.08 6.20 6.01
CA GLN A 337 4.44 7.52 6.02
C GLN A 337 5.04 8.43 4.95
N THR A 338 6.36 8.49 4.79
CA THR A 338 6.99 9.28 3.74
C THR A 338 6.51 8.88 2.34
N VAL A 339 6.37 7.56 2.08
CA VAL A 339 5.83 7.06 0.80
C VAL A 339 4.37 7.47 0.60
N LEU A 340 3.56 7.47 1.67
CA LEU A 340 2.16 7.90 1.62
C LEU A 340 2.04 9.42 1.47
N ASP A 341 2.88 10.18 2.15
CA ASP A 341 2.91 11.65 2.09
C ASP A 341 3.40 12.15 0.73
N ASP A 342 4.38 11.48 0.09
CA ASP A 342 4.82 11.77 -1.28
C ASP A 342 3.68 11.63 -2.30
N VAL A 343 2.77 10.67 -2.06
CA VAL A 343 1.57 10.47 -2.89
C VAL A 343 0.52 11.55 -2.61
N SER A 344 0.39 11.98 -1.34
CA SER A 344 -0.64 12.95 -0.92
C SER A 344 -0.17 14.41 -0.97
N GLY A 345 1.12 14.67 -0.85
CA GLY A 345 1.69 16.02 -0.61
C GLY A 345 1.82 16.92 -1.84
N LYS A 346 1.61 16.38 -3.06
CA LYS A 346 1.72 17.17 -4.30
C LYS A 346 0.61 18.21 -4.47
N ALA A 347 -0.50 18.05 -3.74
CA ALA A 347 -1.63 18.98 -3.74
C ALA A 347 -1.43 20.24 -2.89
N SER A 348 -0.44 20.27 -1.97
CA SER A 348 -0.19 21.44 -1.13
C SER A 348 0.33 22.63 -1.95
N PRO A 349 -0.18 23.85 -1.71
CA PRO A 349 0.43 25.06 -2.27
C PRO A 349 1.85 25.20 -1.71
N ALA A 350 2.81 25.53 -2.57
CA ALA A 350 4.17 25.84 -2.14
C ALA A 350 4.09 26.93 -1.07
N THR A 351 4.52 26.63 0.16
CA THR A 351 4.70 27.63 1.21
C THR A 351 5.62 28.71 0.64
N PRO A 352 5.23 30.01 0.61
CA PRO A 352 6.11 31.06 0.15
C PRO A 352 7.39 31.00 1.01
N ALA A 353 8.54 31.02 0.36
CA ALA A 353 9.82 31.12 1.06
C ALA A 353 9.75 32.35 2.01
N PRO A 354 10.23 32.24 3.26
CA PRO A 354 10.23 33.37 4.18
C PRO A 354 10.94 34.54 3.49
N GLY A 355 10.18 35.64 3.30
CA GLY A 355 10.63 36.81 2.60
C GLY A 355 11.95 37.31 3.17
N VAL A 356 12.93 37.49 2.32
CA VAL A 356 14.13 38.27 2.58
C VAL A 356 13.66 39.65 3.02
N ALA A 357 13.81 39.98 4.31
CA ALA A 357 13.49 41.28 4.83
C ALA A 357 14.33 42.31 4.06
N THR A 358 13.68 43.16 3.30
CA THR A 358 14.29 44.33 2.66
C THR A 358 14.78 45.27 3.79
N PRO A 359 16.05 45.67 3.86
CA PRO A 359 16.49 46.62 4.85
C PRO A 359 15.78 47.96 4.63
N ALA A 360 15.13 48.47 5.69
CA ALA A 360 14.53 49.78 5.70
C ALA A 360 15.60 50.85 5.37
N ALA A 361 15.34 51.63 4.31
CA ALA A 361 16.09 52.81 3.99
C ALA A 361 15.83 53.84 5.10
N THR A 362 16.84 54.13 5.92
CA THR A 362 16.89 55.28 6.83
C THR A 362 17.10 56.53 5.98
N ALA A 363 16.12 57.45 6.00
CA ALA A 363 16.29 58.84 5.65
C ALA A 363 16.60 59.63 6.90
#